data_7d244f42f5bd936b24ed81f4a0bd7019
#
_entry.id   7d244f42f5bd936b24ed81f4a0bd7019
#
_cell.length_a   1.000
_cell.length_b   1.000
_cell.length_c   1.000
_cell.angle_alpha   90.00
_cell.angle_beta   90.00
_cell.angle_gamma   90.00
#
_symmetry.space_group_name_H-M   'P 1'
#
loop_
_entity.id
_entity.type
_entity.pdbx_description
1 polymer ?
#
loop_
_entity_poly.entity_id
_entity_poly.type
_entity_poly.pdbx_seq_one_letter_code
_entity_poly.pdbx_strand_id
1 'polypeptide(L)'
;KFSYSAPGSGRLGQLRKKLDKILARFEDSFAQRLMKLIREKGRDEVEVYKKAQLDRRLFSKLRRDARYTPSKRHILALVMALELDMKEAEDLLRRAGYALF
;
A
#
# COMPACT_ATOMS: atom_id res chain seq x y z
N LYS A 1 12.28 -3.15 -38.49
CA LYS A 1 11.82 -4.04 -37.47
C LYS A 1 12.89 -4.28 -36.42
N PHE A 2 12.56 -4.08 -35.20
CA PHE A 2 13.52 -4.31 -34.16
C PHE A 2 13.49 -5.79 -33.73
N SER A 3 14.62 -6.28 -33.36
CA SER A 3 14.70 -7.62 -32.85
C SER A 3 14.54 -7.58 -31.36
N TYR A 4 13.73 -8.47 -30.87
CA TYR A 4 13.45 -8.53 -29.47
C TYR A 4 14.55 -9.28 -28.74
N SER A 5 15.10 -8.66 -27.73
CA SER A 5 16.08 -9.30 -26.87
C SER A 5 15.39 -10.03 -25.75
N ALA A 6 15.98 -11.13 -25.33
CA ALA A 6 15.42 -11.89 -24.23
C ALA A 6 15.34 -11.04 -22.97
N PRO A 7 14.24 -11.17 -22.21
CA PRO A 7 14.11 -10.44 -20.96
C PRO A 7 15.24 -10.81 -20.00
N GLY A 8 15.71 -9.83 -19.29
CA GLY A 8 16.76 -10.07 -18.33
C GLY A 8 18.15 -9.84 -18.85
N SER A 9 18.32 -9.68 -20.16
CA SER A 9 19.63 -9.30 -20.65
C SER A 9 19.81 -7.82 -20.41
N GLY A 10 20.79 -7.48 -19.62
CA GLY A 10 21.30 -6.16 -19.32
C GLY A 10 20.33 -5.00 -19.46
N ARG A 11 20.33 -4.43 -20.63
CA ARG A 11 19.63 -3.20 -20.91
C ARG A 11 18.11 -3.27 -20.70
N LEU A 12 17.51 -4.35 -21.15
CA LEU A 12 16.08 -4.55 -20.99
C LEU A 12 15.69 -4.71 -19.53
N GLY A 13 16.53 -5.41 -18.76
CA GLY A 13 16.30 -5.56 -17.34
C GLY A 13 16.31 -4.23 -16.62
N GLN A 14 17.24 -3.35 -17.01
CA GLN A 14 17.33 -2.03 -16.41
C GLN A 14 16.15 -1.14 -16.79
N LEU A 15 15.70 -1.22 -18.03
CA LEU A 15 14.52 -0.48 -18.47
C LEU A 15 13.28 -0.92 -17.72
N ARG A 16 13.16 -2.21 -17.50
CA ARG A 16 12.04 -2.75 -16.76
C ARG A 16 12.02 -2.25 -15.34
N LYS A 17 13.17 -2.22 -14.69
CA LYS A 17 13.27 -1.68 -13.33
C LYS A 17 12.91 -0.21 -13.28
N LYS A 18 13.32 0.56 -14.28
CA LYS A 18 12.96 1.97 -14.37
C LYS A 18 11.47 2.15 -14.55
N LEU A 19 10.87 1.36 -15.43
CA LEU A 19 9.44 1.42 -15.65
C LEU A 19 8.67 1.08 -14.39
N ASP A 20 9.11 0.05 -13.67
CA ASP A 20 8.47 -0.31 -12.41
C ASP A 20 8.53 0.82 -11.40
N LYS A 21 9.65 1.50 -11.32
CA LYS A 21 9.78 2.67 -10.43
C LYS A 21 8.86 3.79 -10.84
N ILE A 22 8.76 4.06 -12.14
CA ILE A 22 7.88 5.11 -12.64
C ILE A 22 6.43 4.77 -12.36
N LEU A 23 6.03 3.54 -12.64
CA LEU A 23 4.67 3.09 -12.40
C LEU A 23 4.31 3.16 -10.91
N ALA A 24 5.27 2.80 -10.05
CA ALA A 24 5.05 2.86 -8.61
C ALA A 24 4.75 4.28 -8.13
N ARG A 25 5.25 5.28 -8.83
CA ARG A 25 4.97 6.68 -8.48
C ARG A 25 3.53 7.09 -8.79
N PHE A 26 2.92 6.44 -9.75
CA PHE A 26 1.54 6.72 -10.13
C PHE A 26 0.53 5.87 -9.37
N GLU A 27 1.00 4.85 -8.66
CA GLU A 27 0.13 4.08 -7.81
C GLU A 27 -0.01 4.77 -6.46
N ASP A 28 -1.15 4.58 -5.83
CA ASP A 28 -1.36 5.10 -4.49
C ASP A 28 -0.40 4.43 -3.52
N SER A 29 0.15 5.21 -2.61
CA SER A 29 0.92 4.66 -1.51
C SER A 29 -0.01 3.93 -0.55
N PHE A 30 0.58 3.22 0.41
CA PHE A 30 -0.21 2.55 1.44
C PHE A 30 -1.16 3.55 2.13
N ALA A 31 -0.63 4.69 2.53
CA ALA A 31 -1.42 5.70 3.24
C ALA A 31 -2.58 6.21 2.39
N GLN A 32 -2.32 6.51 1.13
CA GLN A 32 -3.34 7.00 0.22
C GLN A 32 -4.43 5.96 -0.03
N ARG A 33 -4.01 4.73 -0.24
CA ARG A 33 -4.97 3.64 -0.46
C ARG A 33 -5.82 3.38 0.76
N LEU A 34 -5.19 3.41 1.93
CA LEU A 34 -5.91 3.24 3.19
C LEU A 34 -6.98 4.31 3.38
N MET A 35 -6.63 5.57 3.13
CA MET A 35 -7.58 6.66 3.26
C MET A 35 -8.74 6.53 2.28
N LYS A 36 -8.46 6.09 1.06
CA LYS A 36 -9.51 5.84 0.09
C LYS A 36 -10.46 4.74 0.54
N LEU A 37 -9.91 3.65 1.08
CA LEU A 37 -10.73 2.55 1.58
C LEU A 37 -11.64 2.98 2.72
N ILE A 38 -11.11 3.77 3.65
CA ILE A 38 -11.90 4.28 4.75
C ILE A 38 -13.07 5.08 4.22
N ARG A 39 -12.80 5.93 3.24
CA ARG A 39 -13.83 6.77 2.63
C ARG A 39 -14.85 5.95 1.85
N GLU A 40 -14.38 5.01 1.04
CA GLU A 40 -15.26 4.17 0.24
C GLU A 40 -16.19 3.32 1.09
N LYS A 41 -15.72 2.90 2.24
CA LYS A 41 -16.53 2.11 3.16
C LYS A 41 -17.38 2.95 4.09
N GLY A 42 -17.33 4.27 3.91
CA GLY A 42 -18.16 5.18 4.70
C GLY A 42 -17.80 5.20 6.17
N ARG A 43 -16.55 4.92 6.50
CA ARG A 43 -16.09 4.88 7.89
C ARG A 43 -15.44 6.19 8.28
N ASP A 44 -15.43 6.46 9.58
CA ASP A 44 -14.72 7.60 10.15
C ASP A 44 -13.34 7.16 10.60
N GLU A 45 -12.33 8.00 10.30
CA GLU A 45 -10.94 7.68 10.64
C GLU A 45 -10.76 7.43 12.14
N VAL A 46 -11.40 8.24 12.96
CA VAL A 46 -11.31 8.10 14.42
C VAL A 46 -11.85 6.75 14.86
N GLU A 47 -12.98 6.38 14.30
CA GLU A 47 -13.60 5.08 14.57
C GLU A 47 -12.67 3.93 14.17
N VAL A 48 -12.02 4.06 13.02
CA VAL A 48 -11.14 3.02 12.51
C VAL A 48 -9.92 2.82 13.41
N TYR A 49 -9.22 3.90 13.78
CA TYR A 49 -8.02 3.70 14.59
C TYR A 49 -8.34 3.26 16.01
N LYS A 50 -9.49 3.66 16.54
CA LYS A 50 -9.93 3.18 17.84
C LYS A 50 -10.25 1.69 17.80
N LYS A 51 -10.95 1.26 16.77
CA LYS A 51 -11.30 -0.15 16.60
C LYS A 51 -10.06 -1.01 16.38
N ALA A 52 -9.07 -0.48 15.68
CA ALA A 52 -7.80 -1.16 15.48
C ALA A 52 -6.89 -1.08 16.70
N GLN A 53 -7.29 -0.33 17.72
CA GLN A 53 -6.49 -0.10 18.92
C GLN A 53 -5.13 0.52 18.60
N LEU A 54 -5.14 1.45 17.67
CA LEU A 54 -3.93 2.14 17.25
C LEU A 54 -3.89 3.55 17.80
N ASP A 55 -2.66 4.06 17.93
CA ASP A 55 -2.45 5.41 18.43
C ASP A 55 -2.87 6.43 17.38
N ARG A 56 -3.50 7.49 17.83
CA ARG A 56 -3.86 8.63 16.99
C ARG A 56 -2.65 9.17 16.23
N ARG A 57 -1.47 9.11 16.83
CA ARG A 57 -0.23 9.59 16.22
C ARG A 57 0.09 8.86 14.93
N LEU A 58 -0.26 7.59 14.85
CA LEU A 58 0.00 6.80 13.66
C LEU A 58 -0.80 7.33 12.48
N PHE A 59 -2.06 7.67 12.69
CA PHE A 59 -2.89 8.24 11.64
C PHE A 59 -2.44 9.64 11.23
N SER A 60 -2.01 10.44 12.22
CA SER A 60 -1.46 11.75 11.91
C SER A 60 -0.23 11.62 11.02
N LYS A 61 0.60 10.63 11.30
CA LYS A 61 1.79 10.36 10.51
C LYS A 61 1.43 9.90 9.11
N LEU A 62 0.43 9.04 8.99
CA LEU A 62 -0.05 8.57 7.69
C LEU A 62 -0.57 9.71 6.83
N ARG A 63 -1.23 10.69 7.42
CA ARG A 63 -1.73 11.84 6.69
C ARG A 63 -0.61 12.76 6.21
N ARG A 64 0.40 12.96 7.05
CA ARG A 64 1.47 13.90 6.74
C ARG A 64 2.51 13.33 5.81
N ASP A 65 2.74 12.03 5.90
CA ASP A 65 3.80 11.39 5.12
C ASP A 65 3.22 10.25 4.30
N ALA A 66 3.04 10.51 3.01
CA ALA A 66 2.49 9.51 2.09
C ALA A 66 3.38 8.29 1.93
N ARG A 67 4.64 8.39 2.33
CA ARG A 67 5.59 7.28 2.24
C ARG A 67 5.65 6.44 3.49
N TYR A 68 5.04 6.92 4.56
CA TYR A 68 5.09 6.19 5.81
C TYR A 68 4.31 4.89 5.71
N THR A 69 4.90 3.80 6.16
CA THR A 69 4.24 2.51 6.22
C THR A 69 4.34 1.99 7.65
N PRO A 70 3.21 1.65 8.26
CA PRO A 70 3.25 1.06 9.59
C PRO A 70 3.74 -0.38 9.53
N SER A 71 3.96 -0.98 10.69
CA SER A 71 4.38 -2.37 10.75
C SER A 71 3.26 -3.29 10.23
N LYS A 72 3.64 -4.50 9.84
CA LYS A 72 2.68 -5.48 9.35
C LYS A 72 1.57 -5.72 10.36
N ARG A 73 1.93 -5.76 11.63
CA ARG A 73 0.97 -5.95 12.72
C ARG A 73 -0.10 -4.86 12.72
N HIS A 74 0.31 -3.61 12.57
CA HIS A 74 -0.63 -2.48 12.52
C HIS A 74 -1.51 -2.55 11.28
N ILE A 75 -0.94 -2.95 10.16
CA ILE A 75 -1.69 -3.09 8.92
C ILE A 75 -2.77 -4.16 9.07
N LEU A 76 -2.44 -5.29 9.68
CA LEU A 76 -3.40 -6.34 9.91
C LEU A 76 -4.52 -5.89 10.85
N ALA A 77 -4.18 -5.10 11.86
CA ALA A 77 -5.18 -4.53 12.75
C ALA A 77 -6.15 -3.61 11.98
N LEU A 78 -5.63 -2.82 11.05
CA LEU A 78 -6.46 -1.97 10.20
C LEU A 78 -7.35 -2.80 9.28
N VAL A 79 -6.80 -3.87 8.71
CA VAL A 79 -7.56 -4.78 7.85
C VAL A 79 -8.76 -5.33 8.61
N MET A 80 -8.55 -5.74 9.85
CA MET A 80 -9.64 -6.27 10.68
C MET A 80 -10.64 -5.20 11.06
N ALA A 81 -10.15 -4.01 11.40
CA ALA A 81 -11.03 -2.91 11.80
C ALA A 81 -11.94 -2.46 10.66
N LEU A 82 -11.43 -2.48 9.43
CA LEU A 82 -12.18 -2.11 8.24
C LEU A 82 -12.95 -3.28 7.63
N GLU A 83 -12.75 -4.47 8.16
CA GLU A 83 -13.39 -5.69 7.65
C GLU A 83 -13.11 -5.88 6.16
N LEU A 84 -11.85 -5.74 5.79
CA LEU A 84 -11.42 -5.88 4.40
C LEU A 84 -11.42 -7.34 3.97
N ASP A 85 -11.70 -7.56 2.69
CA ASP A 85 -11.60 -8.92 2.15
C ASP A 85 -10.13 -9.26 1.85
N MET A 86 -9.90 -10.48 1.39
CA MET A 86 -8.54 -10.95 1.13
C MET A 86 -7.82 -10.12 0.08
N LYS A 87 -8.53 -9.72 -0.96
CA LYS A 87 -7.92 -8.92 -2.03
C LYS A 87 -7.50 -7.55 -1.55
N GLU A 88 -8.35 -6.92 -0.79
CA GLU A 88 -8.07 -5.60 -0.23
C GLU A 88 -6.92 -5.68 0.77
N ALA A 89 -6.91 -6.72 1.59
CA ALA A 89 -5.85 -6.93 2.57
C ALA A 89 -4.51 -7.15 1.89
N GLU A 90 -4.48 -8.00 0.86
CA GLU A 90 -3.26 -8.26 0.11
C GLU A 90 -2.75 -7.01 -0.58
N ASP A 91 -3.66 -6.22 -1.14
CA ASP A 91 -3.30 -4.99 -1.82
C ASP A 91 -2.63 -4.01 -0.85
N LEU A 92 -3.20 -3.83 0.33
CA LEU A 92 -2.62 -2.95 1.34
C LEU A 92 -1.25 -3.44 1.80
N LEU A 93 -1.13 -4.73 2.06
CA LEU A 93 0.15 -5.30 2.49
C LEU A 93 1.21 -5.12 1.40
N ARG A 94 0.85 -5.39 0.17
CA ARG A 94 1.75 -5.24 -0.95
C ARG A 94 2.25 -3.80 -1.09
N ARG A 95 1.36 -2.83 -0.95
CA ARG A 95 1.72 -1.41 -1.04
C ARG A 95 2.66 -0.98 0.07
N ALA A 96 2.59 -1.65 1.20
CA ALA A 96 3.49 -1.39 2.33
C ALA A 96 4.79 -2.19 2.23
N GLY A 97 4.92 -3.03 1.22
CA GLY A 97 6.12 -3.85 1.04
C GLY A 97 6.11 -5.15 1.79
N TYR A 98 4.94 -5.62 2.22
CA TYR A 98 4.83 -6.89 2.94
C TYR A 98 4.12 -7.93 2.11
N ALA A 99 4.40 -9.18 2.43
CA ALA A 99 3.67 -10.31 1.88
C ALA A 99 2.69 -10.81 2.93
N LEU A 100 1.59 -11.39 2.46
CA LEU A 100 0.58 -11.93 3.38
C LEU A 100 1.12 -13.14 4.12
N PHE A 101 1.93 -13.94 3.44
CA PHE A 101 2.55 -15.12 4.02
C PHE A 101 4.05 -15.00 4.08
#